data_ccfd504f2c20a2f79d054b7b8429db72
#
_entry.id   ccfd504f2c20a2f79d054b7b8429db72
#
_cell.length_a   1.000
_cell.length_b   1.000
_cell.length_c   1.000
_cell.angle_alpha   90.00
_cell.angle_beta   90.00
_cell.angle_gamma   90.00
#
_symmetry.space_group_name_H-M   'P 1'
#
loop_
_entity.id
_entity.type
_entity.pdbx_description
1 polymer ?
#
loop_
_entity_poly.entity_id
_entity_poly.type
_entity_poly.pdbx_seq_one_letter_code
_entity_poly.pdbx_strand_id
1 'polypeptide(L)'
;MLGAVAIAAALPGVASAHVGRTLPVATDFVARVTGSDHGVEAKAIDGDQTLWLRAAAAATVLVPGTLGEPLLRFDARGVWLNLRSPTAQGDGIDRLDLRPSANPSAAPLWHRVAGGRAYAWHEHRLHALEQLARGRSSAETVGPWSVPVVVDGRRLRLTGVLDYRPPGPGWAWIAASAVLAAAV
;
A
#
# COMPACT_ATOMS: atom_id res chain seq x y z
N MET A 1 46.57 -21.32 -27.37
CA MET A 1 45.09 -21.27 -27.55
C MET A 1 44.45 -21.12 -26.19
N LEU A 2 44.07 -19.89 -25.82
CA LEU A 2 43.31 -19.64 -24.57
C LEU A 2 41.82 -19.58 -24.93
N GLY A 3 41.06 -20.50 -24.39
CA GLY A 3 39.63 -20.54 -24.55
C GLY A 3 38.95 -19.57 -23.58
N ALA A 4 38.22 -18.61 -24.08
CA ALA A 4 37.39 -17.72 -23.30
C ALA A 4 36.11 -18.46 -22.88
N VAL A 5 35.90 -18.63 -21.57
CA VAL A 5 34.64 -19.12 -21.00
C VAL A 5 33.70 -17.93 -20.82
N ALA A 6 32.64 -17.88 -21.64
CA ALA A 6 31.57 -16.92 -21.49
C ALA A 6 30.61 -17.40 -20.37
N ILE A 7 30.59 -16.72 -19.25
CA ILE A 7 29.60 -16.92 -18.18
C ILE A 7 28.34 -16.15 -18.59
N ALA A 8 27.32 -16.88 -19.04
CA ALA A 8 26.00 -16.30 -19.25
C ALA A 8 25.34 -16.12 -17.88
N ALA A 9 25.24 -14.89 -17.41
CA ALA A 9 24.45 -14.52 -16.25
C ALA A 9 22.95 -14.61 -16.60
N ALA A 10 22.28 -15.65 -16.12
CA ALA A 10 20.82 -15.74 -16.20
C ALA A 10 20.23 -14.70 -15.23
N LEU A 11 19.68 -13.61 -15.77
CA LEU A 11 18.91 -12.64 -15.02
C LEU A 11 17.60 -13.32 -14.54
N PRO A 12 17.29 -13.29 -13.23
CA PRO A 12 16.01 -13.78 -12.76
C PRO A 12 14.89 -12.93 -13.37
N GLY A 13 13.95 -13.60 -14.02
CA GLY A 13 12.75 -12.94 -14.55
C GLY A 13 12.01 -12.23 -13.43
N VAL A 14 11.77 -10.93 -13.61
CA VAL A 14 10.95 -10.12 -12.70
C VAL A 14 9.54 -10.71 -12.65
N ALA A 15 9.20 -11.35 -11.53
CA ALA A 15 7.84 -11.75 -11.25
C ALA A 15 6.99 -10.49 -11.12
N SER A 16 6.17 -10.23 -12.15
CA SER A 16 5.26 -9.09 -12.18
C SER A 16 4.04 -9.38 -11.30
N ALA A 17 4.19 -9.16 -9.99
CA ALA A 17 3.07 -9.14 -9.03
C ALA A 17 2.72 -7.66 -8.76
N HIS A 18 2.09 -6.99 -9.72
CA HIS A 18 1.84 -5.56 -9.61
C HIS A 18 0.37 -5.23 -9.77
N VAL A 19 -0.20 -4.88 -8.64
CA VAL A 19 -1.40 -4.06 -8.59
C VAL A 19 -0.93 -2.62 -8.32
N GLY A 20 -1.20 -1.72 -9.23
CA GLY A 20 -0.89 -0.30 -9.06
C GLY A 20 0.58 0.07 -9.33
N ARG A 21 0.91 1.27 -9.48
CA ARG A 21 2.17 1.94 -9.88
C ARG A 21 3.46 1.10 -9.76
N THR A 22 4.17 1.01 -10.86
CA THR A 22 5.38 0.19 -11.03
C THR A 22 6.67 0.86 -10.53
N LEU A 23 6.57 2.04 -9.93
CA LEU A 23 7.73 2.77 -9.39
C LEU A 23 7.50 3.03 -7.91
N PRO A 24 8.50 2.75 -7.04
CA PRO A 24 8.48 3.21 -5.66
C PRO A 24 8.32 4.73 -5.67
N VAL A 25 7.35 5.24 -4.95
CA VAL A 25 7.23 6.68 -4.73
C VAL A 25 8.23 7.02 -3.66
N ALA A 26 9.23 7.84 -3.97
CA ALA A 26 10.11 8.39 -2.97
C ALA A 26 9.26 9.31 -2.08
N THR A 27 9.09 8.94 -0.83
CA THR A 27 8.37 9.73 0.15
C THR A 27 9.26 9.92 1.37
N ASP A 28 9.19 11.12 1.95
CA ASP A 28 9.84 11.43 3.22
C ASP A 28 8.97 10.99 4.41
N PHE A 29 7.90 10.26 4.15
CA PHE A 29 6.94 9.82 5.15
C PHE A 29 6.95 8.30 5.31
N VAL A 30 6.72 7.85 6.55
CA VAL A 30 6.59 6.43 6.90
C VAL A 30 5.38 6.25 7.79
N ALA A 31 4.38 5.56 7.27
CA ALA A 31 3.26 5.13 8.09
C ALA A 31 3.61 3.83 8.84
N ARG A 32 3.28 3.78 10.12
CA ARG A 32 3.44 2.58 10.95
C ARG A 32 2.11 2.18 11.56
N VAL A 33 1.73 0.91 11.44
CA VAL A 33 0.58 0.34 12.16
C VAL A 33 0.96 0.18 13.62
N THR A 34 0.14 0.69 14.53
CA THR A 34 0.33 0.58 15.98
C THR A 34 -0.75 -0.25 16.66
N GLY A 35 -1.90 -0.45 15.99
CA GLY A 35 -2.98 -1.28 16.48
C GLY A 35 -3.71 -1.97 15.33
N SER A 36 -3.79 -3.29 15.42
CA SER A 36 -4.65 -4.13 14.60
C SER A 36 -5.46 -5.04 15.51
N ASP A 37 -6.71 -5.27 15.15
CA ASP A 37 -7.62 -6.07 15.96
C ASP A 37 -7.54 -7.56 15.60
N HIS A 38 -8.07 -8.40 16.48
CA HIS A 38 -8.15 -9.84 16.26
C HIS A 38 -8.92 -10.14 14.96
N GLY A 39 -8.32 -10.97 14.12
CA GLY A 39 -8.90 -11.36 12.83
C GLY A 39 -8.30 -10.65 11.61
N VAL A 40 -7.45 -9.63 11.81
CA VAL A 40 -6.73 -8.96 10.74
C VAL A 40 -5.27 -8.71 11.10
N GLU A 41 -4.39 -8.87 10.13
CA GLU A 41 -3.01 -8.39 10.16
C GLU A 41 -2.89 -7.25 9.17
N ALA A 42 -2.26 -6.15 9.55
CA ALA A 42 -2.08 -4.99 8.68
C ALA A 42 -0.66 -4.46 8.74
N LYS A 43 -0.17 -3.96 7.61
CA LYS A 43 1.15 -3.30 7.46
C LYS A 43 1.02 -2.12 6.51
N ALA A 44 1.67 -1.02 6.83
CA ALA A 44 1.94 0.01 5.85
C ALA A 44 3.23 -0.36 5.10
N ILE A 45 3.22 -0.24 3.79
CA ILE A 45 4.35 -0.50 2.90
C ILE A 45 4.50 0.65 1.90
N ASP A 46 5.65 0.75 1.23
CA ASP A 46 5.98 1.86 0.34
C ASP A 46 5.84 3.23 1.05
N GLY A 47 6.47 3.32 2.23
CA GLY A 47 6.40 4.53 3.05
C GLY A 47 5.02 4.69 3.70
N ASP A 48 4.20 5.56 3.17
CA ASP A 48 2.85 5.88 3.61
C ASP A 48 1.80 5.69 2.50
N GLN A 49 2.18 5.06 1.39
CA GLN A 49 1.32 4.99 0.21
C GLN A 49 0.39 3.78 0.20
N THR A 50 0.80 2.68 0.79
CA THR A 50 0.12 1.39 0.60
C THR A 50 -0.22 0.74 1.94
N LEU A 51 -1.47 0.35 2.10
CA LEU A 51 -1.91 -0.51 3.19
C LEU A 51 -2.03 -1.95 2.67
N TRP A 52 -1.31 -2.85 3.32
CA TRP A 52 -1.47 -4.28 3.14
C TRP A 52 -2.29 -4.86 4.30
N LEU A 53 -3.28 -5.69 3.99
CA LEU A 53 -4.13 -6.36 4.97
C LEU A 53 -4.26 -7.84 4.64
N ARG A 54 -4.21 -8.68 5.67
CA ARG A 54 -4.54 -10.10 5.62
C ARG A 54 -5.65 -10.41 6.62
N ALA A 55 -6.74 -11.00 6.17
CA ALA A 55 -7.80 -11.50 7.01
C ALA A 55 -7.46 -12.90 7.56
N ALA A 56 -7.77 -13.17 8.82
CA ALA A 56 -7.65 -14.49 9.43
C ALA A 56 -8.54 -15.53 8.70
N ALA A 57 -8.22 -16.81 8.83
CA ALA A 57 -8.83 -17.89 8.03
C ALA A 57 -10.36 -17.93 8.08
N ALA A 58 -10.95 -17.66 9.24
CA ALA A 58 -12.41 -17.70 9.43
C ALA A 58 -13.06 -16.32 9.32
N ALA A 59 -12.31 -15.21 9.29
CA ALA A 59 -12.87 -13.87 9.36
C ALA A 59 -13.38 -13.40 7.98
N THR A 60 -14.48 -12.65 7.99
CA THR A 60 -14.91 -11.81 6.88
C THR A 60 -14.61 -10.36 7.23
N VAL A 61 -13.85 -9.68 6.37
CA VAL A 61 -13.45 -8.28 6.58
C VAL A 61 -14.03 -7.42 5.47
N LEU A 62 -14.65 -6.31 5.85
CA LEU A 62 -15.09 -5.25 4.95
C LEU A 62 -14.29 -3.98 5.27
N VAL A 63 -13.67 -3.39 4.26
CA VAL A 63 -13.00 -2.09 4.35
C VAL A 63 -13.89 -1.07 3.67
N PRO A 64 -14.40 -0.06 4.38
CA PRO A 64 -15.12 1.05 3.77
C PRO A 64 -14.17 1.99 3.02
N GLY A 65 -14.65 2.57 1.94
CA GLY A 65 -14.00 3.67 1.25
C GLY A 65 -14.10 5.00 2.02
N THR A 66 -13.59 6.06 1.42
CA THR A 66 -13.53 7.40 2.03
C THR A 66 -14.90 8.04 2.24
N LEU A 67 -15.90 7.65 1.45
CA LEU A 67 -17.29 8.09 1.59
C LEU A 67 -18.14 7.13 2.43
N GLY A 68 -17.51 6.10 3.03
CA GLY A 68 -18.21 5.09 3.83
C GLY A 68 -18.85 3.95 3.03
N GLU A 69 -18.73 3.98 1.72
CA GLU A 69 -19.19 2.91 0.82
C GLU A 69 -18.34 1.64 0.99
N PRO A 70 -18.88 0.44 0.68
CA PRO A 70 -18.07 -0.77 0.62
C PRO A 70 -16.98 -0.63 -0.44
N LEU A 71 -15.70 -0.78 -0.04
CA LEU A 71 -14.54 -0.70 -0.94
C LEU A 71 -13.96 -2.09 -1.21
N LEU A 72 -13.46 -2.76 -0.17
CA LEU A 72 -12.86 -4.09 -0.26
C LEU A 72 -13.58 -5.07 0.66
N ARG A 73 -13.73 -6.31 0.21
CA ARG A 73 -14.21 -7.43 1.02
C ARG A 73 -13.23 -8.58 0.96
N PHE A 74 -12.86 -9.11 2.11
CA PHE A 74 -12.02 -10.29 2.30
C PHE A 74 -12.91 -11.41 2.85
N ASP A 75 -12.92 -12.55 2.21
CA ASP A 75 -13.65 -13.73 2.67
C ASP A 75 -12.89 -15.03 2.34
N ALA A 76 -13.50 -16.20 2.59
CA ALA A 76 -12.87 -17.50 2.33
C ALA A 76 -12.53 -17.74 0.85
N ARG A 77 -13.15 -17.00 -0.08
CA ARG A 77 -12.98 -17.15 -1.53
C ARG A 77 -11.95 -16.19 -2.10
N GLY A 78 -11.47 -15.23 -1.32
CA GLY A 78 -10.47 -14.27 -1.77
C GLY A 78 -10.77 -12.83 -1.37
N VAL A 79 -10.21 -11.89 -2.14
CA VAL A 79 -10.43 -10.46 -1.96
C VAL A 79 -11.20 -9.91 -3.16
N TRP A 80 -12.17 -9.07 -2.83
CA TRP A 80 -13.13 -8.50 -3.77
C TRP A 80 -13.10 -6.98 -3.69
N LEU A 81 -13.04 -6.32 -4.83
CA LEU A 81 -13.14 -4.87 -4.97
C LEU A 81 -14.53 -4.50 -5.47
N ASN A 82 -15.11 -3.46 -4.88
CA ASN A 82 -16.36 -2.90 -5.39
C ASN A 82 -16.08 -1.94 -6.54
N LEU A 83 -16.42 -2.34 -7.76
CA LEU A 83 -16.21 -1.52 -8.98
C LEU A 83 -17.04 -0.23 -9.01
N ARG A 84 -18.06 -0.10 -8.16
CA ARG A 84 -18.87 1.13 -8.02
C ARG A 84 -18.36 2.07 -6.94
N SER A 85 -17.31 1.70 -6.21
CA SER A 85 -16.73 2.56 -5.19
C SER A 85 -16.04 3.77 -5.82
N PRO A 86 -16.42 5.02 -5.46
CA PRO A 86 -15.68 6.21 -5.86
C PRO A 86 -14.23 6.19 -5.39
N THR A 87 -13.97 5.65 -4.19
CA THR A 87 -12.61 5.48 -3.66
C THR A 87 -11.78 4.56 -4.56
N ALA A 88 -12.32 3.39 -4.96
CA ALA A 88 -11.62 2.47 -5.86
C ALA A 88 -11.23 3.13 -7.19
N GLN A 89 -12.13 3.94 -7.74
CA GLN A 89 -11.90 4.61 -9.02
C GLN A 89 -10.95 5.80 -8.88
N GLY A 90 -11.05 6.58 -7.80
CA GLY A 90 -10.18 7.73 -7.53
C GLY A 90 -8.73 7.30 -7.26
N ASP A 91 -8.55 6.23 -6.51
CA ASP A 91 -7.23 5.72 -6.13
C ASP A 91 -6.60 4.83 -7.20
N GLY A 92 -7.30 4.55 -8.30
CA GLY A 92 -6.82 3.70 -9.37
C GLY A 92 -6.53 2.26 -8.92
N ILE A 93 -7.25 1.78 -7.89
CA ILE A 93 -7.07 0.43 -7.34
C ILE A 93 -7.41 -0.62 -8.40
N ASP A 94 -8.27 -0.28 -9.34
CA ASP A 94 -8.73 -1.12 -10.41
C ASP A 94 -8.31 -0.56 -11.78
N ARG A 95 -7.71 -1.41 -12.62
CA ARG A 95 -7.28 -1.10 -13.98
C ARG A 95 -8.21 -1.67 -15.06
N LEU A 96 -9.44 -2.03 -14.70
CA LEU A 96 -10.39 -2.56 -15.67
C LEU A 96 -10.81 -1.47 -16.67
N ASP A 97 -10.75 -1.76 -17.95
CA ASP A 97 -11.10 -0.84 -19.04
C ASP A 97 -12.60 -0.49 -19.04
N LEU A 98 -13.43 -1.36 -18.46
CA LEU A 98 -14.87 -1.17 -18.34
C LEU A 98 -15.25 -0.92 -16.89
N ARG A 99 -15.36 0.34 -16.51
CA ARG A 99 -15.78 0.74 -15.15
C ARG A 99 -17.25 1.18 -15.17
N PRO A 100 -18.10 0.63 -14.29
CA PRO A 100 -19.42 1.18 -14.08
C PRO A 100 -19.31 2.60 -13.51
N SER A 101 -20.33 3.43 -13.65
CA SER A 101 -20.36 4.73 -12.98
C SER A 101 -20.20 4.58 -11.47
N ALA A 102 -19.32 5.39 -10.88
CA ALA A 102 -19.14 5.43 -9.43
C ALA A 102 -20.44 5.84 -8.74
N ASN A 103 -20.86 5.08 -7.76
CA ASN A 103 -22.05 5.40 -6.97
C ASN A 103 -21.92 4.82 -5.57
N PRO A 104 -21.63 5.63 -4.54
CA PRO A 104 -21.43 5.15 -3.17
C PRO A 104 -22.70 4.58 -2.53
N SER A 105 -23.88 4.94 -3.04
CA SER A 105 -25.17 4.50 -2.53
C SER A 105 -25.74 3.27 -3.24
N ALA A 106 -25.11 2.84 -4.34
CA ALA A 106 -25.56 1.65 -5.07
C ALA A 106 -25.10 0.37 -4.41
N ALA A 107 -25.84 -0.72 -4.64
CA ALA A 107 -25.39 -2.05 -4.25
C ALA A 107 -23.99 -2.35 -4.83
N PRO A 108 -23.06 -2.92 -4.06
CA PRO A 108 -21.71 -3.18 -4.51
C PRO A 108 -21.67 -4.12 -5.71
N LEU A 109 -20.82 -3.81 -6.68
CA LEU A 109 -20.48 -4.71 -7.79
C LEU A 109 -19.10 -5.31 -7.53
N TRP A 110 -19.10 -6.50 -6.93
CA TRP A 110 -17.89 -7.15 -6.49
C TRP A 110 -17.12 -7.80 -7.65
N HIS A 111 -15.85 -7.41 -7.80
CA HIS A 111 -14.89 -8.03 -8.68
C HIS A 111 -13.76 -8.66 -7.87
N ARG A 112 -13.37 -9.91 -8.19
CA ARG A 112 -12.32 -10.61 -7.46
C ARG A 112 -10.95 -10.12 -7.89
N VAL A 113 -10.18 -9.53 -6.96
CA VAL A 113 -8.85 -8.97 -7.21
C VAL A 113 -7.71 -9.85 -6.68
N ALA A 114 -7.99 -10.77 -5.75
CA ALA A 114 -7.02 -11.74 -5.27
C ALA A 114 -7.68 -13.08 -4.91
N GLY A 115 -6.94 -14.17 -5.14
CA GLY A 115 -7.38 -15.53 -4.79
C GLY A 115 -7.12 -15.90 -3.33
N GLY A 116 -6.16 -15.25 -2.70
CA GLY A 116 -5.81 -15.42 -1.28
C GLY A 116 -6.59 -14.48 -0.37
N ARG A 117 -6.16 -14.41 0.88
CA ARG A 117 -6.83 -13.61 1.93
C ARG A 117 -6.05 -12.34 2.28
N ALA A 118 -5.11 -11.94 1.44
CA ALA A 118 -4.28 -10.75 1.60
C ALA A 118 -4.34 -9.90 0.34
N TYR A 119 -4.31 -8.58 0.53
CA TYR A 119 -4.30 -7.61 -0.55
C TYR A 119 -3.65 -6.32 -0.10
N ALA A 120 -3.01 -5.61 -1.03
CA ALA A 120 -2.40 -4.32 -0.83
C ALA A 120 -3.05 -3.31 -1.77
N TRP A 121 -3.35 -2.11 -1.26
CA TRP A 121 -3.95 -1.04 -2.06
C TRP A 121 -3.39 0.31 -1.64
N HIS A 122 -3.48 1.29 -2.54
CA HIS A 122 -3.20 2.67 -2.20
C HIS A 122 -4.24 3.17 -1.20
N GLU A 123 -3.78 3.76 -0.07
CA GLU A 123 -4.66 4.13 1.03
C GLU A 123 -4.39 5.58 1.48
N HIS A 124 -5.20 6.49 1.00
CA HIS A 124 -5.04 7.94 1.26
C HIS A 124 -5.05 8.33 2.73
N ARG A 125 -5.71 7.55 3.60
CA ARG A 125 -5.77 7.86 5.04
C ARG A 125 -4.43 7.71 5.75
N LEU A 126 -3.45 7.01 5.15
CA LEU A 126 -2.10 6.88 5.72
C LEU A 126 -1.32 8.19 5.62
N HIS A 127 -1.51 8.97 4.56
CA HIS A 127 -0.78 10.20 4.28
C HIS A 127 -1.63 11.47 4.32
N ALA A 128 -2.84 11.38 4.87
CA ALA A 128 -3.72 12.54 5.00
C ALA A 128 -3.13 13.70 5.82
N LEU A 129 -2.12 13.42 6.65
CA LEU A 129 -1.46 14.40 7.53
C LEU A 129 -0.14 14.96 6.98
N GLU A 130 0.33 14.55 5.81
CA GLU A 130 1.62 15.01 5.24
C GLU A 130 1.76 16.53 5.22
N GLN A 131 0.66 17.22 4.94
CA GLN A 131 0.67 18.68 4.85
C GLN A 131 1.08 19.37 6.16
N LEU A 132 0.87 18.71 7.32
CA LEU A 132 1.23 19.25 8.62
C LEU A 132 2.75 19.27 8.86
N ALA A 133 3.51 18.49 8.10
CA ALA A 133 4.96 18.44 8.20
C ALA A 133 5.69 19.28 7.14
N ARG A 134 4.96 20.00 6.28
CA ARG A 134 5.58 20.84 5.24
C ARG A 134 6.48 21.92 5.84
N GLY A 135 7.71 22.00 5.33
CA GLY A 135 8.70 22.98 5.78
C GLY A 135 9.45 22.59 7.06
N ARG A 136 9.26 21.38 7.57
CA ARG A 136 10.03 20.86 8.70
C ARG A 136 11.35 20.28 8.24
N SER A 137 12.38 20.42 9.07
CA SER A 137 13.76 19.99 8.75
C SER A 137 14.23 18.79 9.59
N SER A 138 13.45 18.40 10.61
CA SER A 138 13.80 17.31 11.51
C SER A 138 12.79 16.17 11.44
N ALA A 139 13.26 14.95 11.68
CA ALA A 139 12.39 13.78 11.78
C ALA A 139 11.47 13.91 13.01
N GLU A 140 10.19 13.61 12.81
CA GLU A 140 9.18 13.67 13.88
C GLU A 140 7.97 12.81 13.57
N THR A 141 7.18 12.50 14.60
CA THR A 141 5.83 11.94 14.42
C THR A 141 4.86 13.07 14.09
N VAL A 142 4.25 13.00 12.91
CA VAL A 142 3.29 14.01 12.42
C VAL A 142 1.95 13.87 13.11
N GLY A 143 1.45 12.63 13.26
CA GLY A 143 0.21 12.38 13.96
C GLY A 143 -0.36 10.98 13.72
N PRO A 144 -1.50 10.66 14.38
CA PRO A 144 -2.17 9.38 14.24
C PRO A 144 -3.03 9.33 12.97
N TRP A 145 -3.11 8.15 12.37
CA TRP A 145 -4.07 7.84 11.32
C TRP A 145 -4.96 6.66 11.74
N SER A 146 -6.12 6.52 11.11
CA SER A 146 -6.99 5.37 11.31
C SER A 146 -7.77 4.99 10.06
N VAL A 147 -7.90 3.67 9.83
CA VAL A 147 -8.70 3.09 8.75
C VAL A 147 -9.82 2.26 9.39
N PRO A 148 -11.10 2.58 9.17
CA PRO A 148 -12.19 1.79 9.67
C PRO A 148 -12.24 0.45 8.94
N VAL A 149 -12.57 -0.61 9.67
CA VAL A 149 -12.82 -1.95 9.12
C VAL A 149 -14.02 -2.58 9.83
N VAL A 150 -14.70 -3.50 9.17
CA VAL A 150 -15.74 -4.31 9.79
C VAL A 150 -15.29 -5.76 9.74
N VAL A 151 -15.07 -6.38 10.88
CA VAL A 151 -14.65 -7.78 11.00
C VAL A 151 -15.80 -8.59 11.61
N ASP A 152 -16.32 -9.54 10.86
CA ASP A 152 -17.46 -10.37 11.26
C ASP A 152 -18.65 -9.55 11.79
N GLY A 153 -18.95 -8.44 11.12
CA GLY A 153 -20.03 -7.52 11.48
C GLY A 153 -19.69 -6.49 12.58
N ARG A 154 -18.52 -6.60 13.23
CA ARG A 154 -18.06 -5.66 14.27
C ARG A 154 -17.26 -4.52 13.67
N ARG A 155 -17.61 -3.28 14.00
CA ARG A 155 -16.89 -2.09 13.57
C ARG A 155 -15.62 -1.92 14.42
N LEU A 156 -14.49 -1.91 13.77
CA LEU A 156 -13.16 -1.78 14.37
C LEU A 156 -12.35 -0.72 13.62
N ARG A 157 -11.14 -0.42 14.10
CA ARG A 157 -10.21 0.50 13.45
C ARG A 157 -8.80 -0.08 13.43
N LEU A 158 -8.18 -0.05 12.27
CA LEU A 158 -6.72 -0.13 12.16
C LEU A 158 -6.17 1.25 12.51
N THR A 159 -5.21 1.30 13.39
CA THR A 159 -4.62 2.57 13.83
C THR A 159 -3.11 2.58 13.64
N GLY A 160 -2.57 3.76 13.47
CA GLY A 160 -1.15 3.93 13.30
C GLY A 160 -0.71 5.38 13.47
N VAL A 161 0.54 5.61 13.17
CA VAL A 161 1.15 6.93 13.18
C VAL A 161 1.87 7.19 11.87
N LEU A 162 1.89 8.45 11.46
CA LEU A 162 2.68 8.94 10.34
C LEU A 162 3.91 9.64 10.88
N ASP A 163 5.08 9.18 10.48
CA ASP A 163 6.37 9.81 10.80
C ASP A 163 6.89 10.54 9.57
N TYR A 164 7.39 11.76 9.76
CA TYR A 164 8.19 12.47 8.77
C TYR A 164 9.67 12.13 8.98
N ARG A 165 10.34 11.80 7.90
CA ARG A 165 11.77 11.51 7.84
C ARG A 165 12.40 12.30 6.70
N PRO A 166 13.03 13.46 7.01
CA PRO A 166 13.64 14.27 5.97
C PRO A 166 14.71 13.48 5.21
N PRO A 167 14.87 13.73 3.90
CA PRO A 167 15.88 13.06 3.10
C PRO A 167 17.27 13.30 3.71
N GLY A 168 18.07 12.26 3.70
CA GLY A 168 19.48 12.38 4.10
C GLY A 168 20.23 13.38 3.22
N PRO A 169 21.32 13.98 3.70
CA PRO A 169 22.07 14.97 2.94
C PRO A 169 22.59 14.35 1.64
N GLY A 170 22.26 14.97 0.50
CA GLY A 170 22.58 14.45 -0.83
C GLY A 170 24.07 14.17 -1.06
N TRP A 171 24.96 14.90 -0.35
CA TRP A 171 26.41 14.67 -0.43
C TRP A 171 26.82 13.27 0.06
N ALA A 172 26.05 12.64 0.97
CA ALA A 172 26.36 11.30 1.47
C ALA A 172 26.26 10.25 0.35
N TRP A 173 25.32 10.40 -0.56
CA TRP A 173 25.18 9.54 -1.75
C TRP A 173 26.30 9.76 -2.76
N ILE A 174 26.73 11.02 -2.95
CA ILE A 174 27.84 11.37 -3.82
C ILE A 174 29.15 10.76 -3.26
N ALA A 175 29.39 10.88 -1.95
CA ALA A 175 30.55 10.29 -1.30
C ALA A 175 30.56 8.76 -1.40
N ALA A 176 29.42 8.10 -1.16
CA ALA A 176 29.32 6.65 -1.29
C ALA A 176 29.56 6.18 -2.73
N SER A 177 29.03 6.89 -3.72
CA SER A 177 29.27 6.60 -5.14
C SER A 177 30.73 6.80 -5.54
N ALA A 178 31.41 7.83 -5.03
CA ALA A 178 32.81 8.07 -5.28
C ALA A 178 33.70 6.97 -4.68
N VAL A 179 33.40 6.49 -3.48
CA VAL A 179 34.13 5.38 -2.84
C VAL A 179 33.95 4.10 -3.66
N LEU A 180 32.74 3.80 -4.11
CA LEU A 180 32.49 2.63 -4.96
C LEU A 180 33.22 2.70 -6.29
N ALA A 181 33.26 3.87 -6.93
CA ALA A 181 33.96 4.07 -8.19
C ALA A 181 35.50 3.97 -8.04
N ALA A 182 36.07 4.31 -6.88
CA ALA A 182 37.49 4.19 -6.59
C ALA A 182 37.93 2.76 -6.22
N ALA A 183 36.98 1.86 -5.90
CA ALA A 183 37.22 0.46 -5.52
C ALA A 183 37.19 -0.51 -6.71
N VAL A 184 36.90 -0.03 -7.94
CA VAL A 184 36.87 -0.79 -9.20
C VAL A 184 38.06 -0.48 -10.05
#